data_39bfbc5a9b6fe27df6c9fa5ef8e105f6
#
_entry.id   39bfbc5a9b6fe27df6c9fa5ef8e105f6
#
_cell.length_a   1.000
_cell.length_b   1.000
_cell.length_c   1.000
_cell.angle_alpha   90.00
_cell.angle_beta   90.00
_cell.angle_gamma   90.00
#
_symmetry.space_group_name_H-M   'P 1'
#
loop_
_entity.id
_entity.type
_entity.pdbx_description
1 polymer ?
#
loop_
_entity_poly.entity_id
_entity_poly.type
_entity_poly.pdbx_seq_one_letter_code
_entity_poly.pdbx_strand_id
1 'polypeptide(L)'
;KGSGAWFGLQAAKQALLSLDGLIPPSLINDKVLALLNVKDDVELVEVIAGKPAAFYARMANLVFDSAEEGDALALEIVNEGAGYINHVAKQLLKQDPPEISLIGGLTPRIKPWLDLELQQQLHDPIHPPEVGSVIFAKQQLALR
;
A
#
# COMPACT_ATOMS: atom_id res chain seq x y z
N LYS A 1 3.74 7.15 -0.55
CA LYS A 1 4.06 5.76 -0.19
C LYS A 1 2.91 5.15 0.62
N GLY A 2 2.90 3.82 0.75
CA GLY A 2 1.89 3.14 1.59
C GLY A 2 0.51 2.93 0.95
N SER A 3 0.24 3.38 -0.28
CA SER A 3 -0.98 3.05 -1.01
C SER A 3 -0.86 1.72 -1.74
N GLY A 4 -2.01 1.10 -2.08
CA GLY A 4 -2.02 -0.13 -2.88
C GLY A 4 -1.26 0.00 -4.20
N ALA A 5 -1.44 1.13 -4.89
CA ALA A 5 -0.72 1.40 -6.13
C ALA A 5 0.80 1.51 -5.91
N TRP A 6 1.23 2.08 -4.79
CA TRP A 6 2.65 2.17 -4.46
C TRP A 6 3.26 0.79 -4.17
N PHE A 7 2.61 -0.04 -3.36
CA PHE A 7 3.08 -1.40 -3.09
C PHE A 7 3.17 -2.23 -4.37
N GLY A 8 2.13 -2.18 -5.21
CA GLY A 8 2.15 -2.91 -6.47
C GLY A 8 3.17 -2.39 -7.47
N LEU A 9 3.44 -1.09 -7.49
CA LEU A 9 4.51 -0.53 -8.31
C LEU A 9 5.89 -1.01 -7.82
N GLN A 10 6.10 -1.10 -6.48
CA GLN A 10 7.33 -1.67 -5.95
C GLN A 10 7.46 -3.14 -6.37
N ALA A 11 6.40 -3.94 -6.27
CA ALA A 11 6.41 -5.33 -6.73
C ALA A 11 6.86 -5.46 -8.20
N ALA A 12 6.26 -4.68 -9.09
CA ALA A 12 6.63 -4.69 -10.51
C ALA A 12 8.08 -4.27 -10.76
N LYS A 13 8.55 -3.22 -10.07
CA LYS A 13 9.95 -2.76 -10.17
C LYS A 13 10.94 -3.82 -9.71
N GLN A 14 10.67 -4.46 -8.58
CA GLN A 14 11.57 -5.48 -8.04
C GLN A 14 11.59 -6.72 -8.94
N ALA A 15 10.45 -7.11 -9.49
CA ALA A 15 10.39 -8.20 -10.45
C ALA A 15 11.27 -7.91 -11.69
N LEU A 16 11.20 -6.69 -12.26
CA LEU A 16 12.06 -6.29 -13.37
C LEU A 16 13.55 -6.32 -12.99
N LEU A 17 13.93 -5.68 -11.87
CA LEU A 17 15.33 -5.65 -11.45
C LEU A 17 15.90 -7.06 -11.23
N SER A 18 15.08 -7.98 -10.74
CA SER A 18 15.50 -9.36 -10.56
C SER A 18 15.61 -10.12 -11.89
N LEU A 19 14.69 -9.92 -12.82
CA LEU A 19 14.77 -10.52 -14.16
C LEU A 19 16.00 -10.02 -14.94
N ASP A 20 16.36 -8.75 -14.76
CA ASP A 20 17.58 -8.15 -15.28
C ASP A 20 18.86 -8.62 -14.56
N GLY A 21 18.74 -9.44 -13.50
CA GLY A 21 19.88 -9.94 -12.72
C GLY A 21 20.56 -8.87 -11.84
N LEU A 22 19.92 -7.72 -11.61
CA LEU A 22 20.45 -6.60 -10.81
C LEU A 22 20.26 -6.80 -9.31
N ILE A 23 19.30 -7.63 -8.92
CA ILE A 23 19.03 -8.01 -7.52
C ILE A 23 18.75 -9.53 -7.45
N PRO A 24 18.90 -10.14 -6.27
CA PRO A 24 18.54 -11.56 -6.09
C PRO A 24 17.05 -11.81 -6.34
N PRO A 25 16.68 -13.01 -6.78
CA PRO A 25 15.29 -13.44 -6.89
C PRO A 25 14.57 -13.35 -5.53
N SER A 26 13.28 -12.99 -5.57
CA SER A 26 12.40 -12.97 -4.41
C SER A 26 11.05 -13.65 -4.75
N LEU A 27 10.27 -14.00 -3.76
CA LEU A 27 8.94 -14.57 -3.96
C LEU A 27 7.99 -13.62 -4.74
N ILE A 28 8.28 -12.31 -4.69
CA ILE A 28 7.52 -11.30 -5.44
C ILE A 28 7.59 -11.56 -6.94
N ASN A 29 8.75 -11.99 -7.45
CA ASN A 29 8.96 -12.19 -8.89
C ASN A 29 7.97 -13.19 -9.46
N ASP A 30 7.98 -14.41 -8.90
CA ASP A 30 7.13 -15.50 -9.40
C ASP A 30 5.65 -15.13 -9.29
N LYS A 31 5.27 -14.48 -8.18
CA LYS A 31 3.90 -14.04 -7.95
C LYS A 31 3.46 -12.95 -8.94
N VAL A 32 4.33 -11.99 -9.28
CA VAL A 32 4.04 -10.94 -10.27
C VAL A 32 3.89 -11.54 -11.66
N LEU A 33 4.85 -12.38 -12.07
CA LEU A 33 4.79 -13.04 -13.38
C LEU A 33 3.52 -13.90 -13.51
N ALA A 34 3.19 -14.68 -12.50
CA ALA A 34 1.99 -15.51 -12.46
C ALA A 34 0.71 -14.67 -12.52
N LEU A 35 0.60 -13.59 -11.73
CA LEU A 35 -0.59 -12.74 -11.71
C LEU A 35 -0.83 -12.05 -13.06
N LEU A 36 0.23 -11.61 -13.72
CA LEU A 36 0.15 -10.91 -15.00
C LEU A 36 0.19 -11.85 -16.20
N ASN A 37 0.41 -13.13 -15.98
CA ASN A 37 0.56 -14.18 -17.00
C ASN A 37 1.62 -13.82 -18.05
N VAL A 38 2.80 -13.41 -17.58
CA VAL A 38 3.98 -13.06 -18.37
C VAL A 38 5.15 -13.95 -18.00
N LYS A 39 6.13 -14.11 -18.90
CA LYS A 39 7.20 -15.11 -18.76
C LYS A 39 8.58 -14.47 -18.55
N ASP A 40 8.77 -13.26 -19.03
CA ASP A 40 10.05 -12.57 -19.03
C ASP A 40 9.91 -11.06 -18.81
N ASP A 41 11.02 -10.37 -18.78
CA ASP A 41 11.15 -8.94 -18.57
C ASP A 41 10.50 -8.12 -19.69
N VAL A 42 10.63 -8.55 -20.94
CA VAL A 42 10.07 -7.85 -22.11
C VAL A 42 8.54 -7.85 -22.04
N GLU A 43 7.93 -9.04 -21.84
CA GLU A 43 6.49 -9.17 -21.67
C GLU A 43 6.00 -8.37 -20.43
N LEU A 44 6.78 -8.38 -19.36
CA LEU A 44 6.42 -7.63 -18.15
C LEU A 44 6.39 -6.12 -18.43
N VAL A 45 7.42 -5.58 -19.08
CA VAL A 45 7.48 -4.16 -19.46
C VAL A 45 6.30 -3.76 -20.33
N GLU A 46 5.97 -4.56 -21.37
CA GLU A 46 4.84 -4.28 -22.25
C GLU A 46 3.50 -4.24 -21.50
N VAL A 47 3.31 -5.18 -20.56
CA VAL A 47 2.07 -5.26 -19.80
C VAL A 47 1.92 -4.13 -18.78
N ILE A 48 3.00 -3.67 -18.13
CA ILE A 48 2.92 -2.63 -17.11
C ILE A 48 3.06 -1.21 -17.64
N ALA A 49 3.65 -1.01 -18.82
CA ALA A 49 3.92 0.31 -19.35
C ALA A 49 2.63 1.15 -19.48
N GLY A 50 2.68 2.37 -18.94
CA GLY A 50 1.58 3.34 -19.04
C GLY A 50 0.29 2.96 -18.30
N LYS A 51 0.30 1.93 -17.46
CA LYS A 51 -0.88 1.50 -16.72
C LYS A 51 -1.25 2.49 -15.59
N PRO A 52 -2.55 2.65 -15.31
CA PRO A 52 -3.02 3.53 -14.25
C PRO A 52 -2.75 2.93 -12.86
N ALA A 53 -2.81 3.77 -11.83
CA ALA A 53 -2.60 3.38 -10.42
C ALA A 53 -3.42 2.16 -9.97
N ALA A 54 -4.67 2.05 -10.42
CA ALA A 54 -5.55 0.92 -10.10
C ALA A 54 -5.01 -0.43 -10.61
N PHE A 55 -4.30 -0.43 -11.73
CA PHE A 55 -3.66 -1.64 -12.25
C PHE A 55 -2.58 -2.14 -11.28
N TYR A 56 -1.70 -1.26 -10.83
CA TYR A 56 -0.65 -1.61 -9.87
C TYR A 56 -1.23 -2.05 -8.52
N ALA A 57 -2.31 -1.43 -8.05
CA ALA A 57 -2.95 -1.80 -6.79
C ALA A 57 -3.33 -3.29 -6.70
N ARG A 58 -3.56 -3.96 -7.82
CA ARG A 58 -3.83 -5.40 -7.88
C ARG A 58 -2.67 -6.27 -7.40
N MET A 59 -1.42 -5.78 -7.52
CA MET A 59 -0.21 -6.48 -7.10
C MET A 59 0.15 -6.23 -5.64
N ALA A 60 -0.55 -5.31 -4.94
CA ALA A 60 -0.21 -4.93 -3.58
C ALA A 60 -0.20 -6.11 -2.60
N ASN A 61 -1.20 -6.99 -2.68
CA ASN A 61 -1.30 -8.14 -1.80
C ASN A 61 -0.13 -9.11 -1.95
N LEU A 62 0.46 -9.22 -3.15
CA LEU A 62 1.62 -10.09 -3.38
C LEU A 62 2.82 -9.71 -2.50
N VAL A 63 2.98 -8.41 -2.22
CA VAL A 63 4.05 -7.92 -1.35
C VAL A 63 3.81 -8.38 0.10
N PHE A 64 2.57 -8.23 0.59
CA PHE A 64 2.23 -8.68 1.94
C PHE A 64 2.30 -10.19 2.09
N ASP A 65 1.79 -10.95 1.10
CA ASP A 65 1.86 -12.41 1.10
C ASP A 65 3.32 -12.89 1.13
N SER A 66 4.20 -12.26 0.34
CA SER A 66 5.62 -12.59 0.34
C SER A 66 6.33 -12.21 1.66
N ALA A 67 5.97 -11.09 2.26
CA ALA A 67 6.51 -10.67 3.55
C ALA A 67 6.10 -11.62 4.69
N GLU A 68 4.85 -12.08 4.68
CA GLU A 68 4.34 -13.06 5.64
C GLU A 68 5.00 -14.44 5.47
N GLU A 69 5.47 -14.77 4.26
CA GLU A 69 6.28 -15.96 3.96
C GLU A 69 7.78 -15.78 4.30
N GLY A 70 8.17 -14.59 4.78
CA GLY A 70 9.55 -14.31 5.23
C GLY A 70 10.49 -13.81 4.14
N ASP A 71 9.99 -13.40 2.97
CA ASP A 71 10.80 -12.82 1.91
C ASP A 71 11.42 -11.49 2.36
N ALA A 72 12.74 -11.40 2.34
CA ALA A 72 13.48 -10.24 2.87
C ALA A 72 13.15 -8.95 2.12
N LEU A 73 13.05 -9.01 0.78
CA LEU A 73 12.75 -7.86 -0.05
C LEU A 73 11.31 -7.36 0.19
N ALA A 74 10.36 -8.28 0.31
CA ALA A 74 8.97 -7.96 0.63
C ALA A 74 8.86 -7.30 2.00
N LEU A 75 9.60 -7.80 3.00
CA LEU A 75 9.69 -7.21 4.34
C LEU A 75 10.20 -5.77 4.29
N GLU A 76 11.25 -5.50 3.50
CA GLU A 76 11.77 -4.14 3.31
C GLU A 76 10.69 -3.21 2.73
N ILE A 77 9.98 -3.64 1.70
CA ILE A 77 8.90 -2.84 1.06
C ILE A 77 7.75 -2.57 2.03
N VAL A 78 7.30 -3.60 2.77
CA VAL A 78 6.22 -3.44 3.75
C VAL A 78 6.64 -2.47 4.86
N ASN A 79 7.86 -2.63 5.40
CA ASN A 79 8.38 -1.75 6.44
C ASN A 79 8.56 -0.30 5.95
N GLU A 80 9.00 -0.09 4.70
CA GLU A 80 9.08 1.25 4.11
C GLU A 80 7.70 1.91 4.00
N GLY A 81 6.69 1.17 3.55
CA GLY A 81 5.31 1.66 3.47
C GLY A 81 4.70 1.96 4.84
N ALA A 82 4.87 1.06 5.80
CA ALA A 82 4.42 1.22 7.18
C ALA A 82 5.14 2.40 7.87
N GLY A 83 6.45 2.52 7.70
CA GLY A 83 7.24 3.62 8.23
C GLY A 83 6.78 4.99 7.72
N TYR A 84 6.40 5.07 6.44
CA TYR A 84 5.82 6.30 5.89
C TYR A 84 4.47 6.64 6.54
N ILE A 85 3.57 5.66 6.72
CA ILE A 85 2.28 5.86 7.38
C ILE A 85 2.48 6.28 8.84
N ASN A 86 3.37 5.60 9.58
CA ASN A 86 3.73 5.98 10.94
C ASN A 86 4.22 7.44 11.02
N HIS A 87 5.08 7.85 10.08
CA HIS A 87 5.58 9.21 10.05
C HIS A 87 4.46 10.23 9.82
N VAL A 88 3.57 9.98 8.87
CA VAL A 88 2.41 10.86 8.59
C VAL A 88 1.49 10.93 9.81
N ALA A 89 1.17 9.79 10.43
CA ALA A 89 0.34 9.74 11.62
C ALA A 89 0.93 10.53 12.79
N LYS A 90 2.25 10.38 13.03
CA LYS A 90 2.96 11.18 14.05
C LYS A 90 2.88 12.69 13.81
N GLN A 91 2.86 13.14 12.55
CA GLN A 91 2.68 14.56 12.25
C GLN A 91 1.22 15.02 12.51
N LEU A 92 0.24 14.17 12.18
CA LEU A 92 -1.17 14.48 12.47
C LEU A 92 -1.44 14.53 13.98
N LEU A 93 -0.90 13.61 14.74
CA LEU A 93 -1.07 13.55 16.20
C LEU A 93 -0.52 14.80 16.93
N LYS A 94 0.47 15.50 16.36
CA LYS A 94 0.94 16.79 16.92
C LYS A 94 -0.12 17.90 16.89
N GLN A 95 -1.18 17.72 16.11
CA GLN A 95 -2.29 18.69 16.02
C GLN A 95 -3.40 18.37 17.02
N ASP A 96 -3.19 17.41 17.91
CA ASP A 96 -4.15 16.96 18.93
C ASP A 96 -5.55 16.67 18.36
N PRO A 97 -5.66 15.83 17.31
CA PRO A 97 -6.94 15.49 16.73
C PRO A 97 -7.77 14.67 17.74
N PRO A 98 -9.10 14.83 17.76
CA PRO A 98 -9.95 14.06 18.69
C PRO A 98 -9.89 12.55 18.42
N GLU A 99 -9.73 12.14 17.18
CA GLU A 99 -9.60 10.76 16.74
C GLU A 99 -8.76 10.67 15.46
N ILE A 100 -8.13 9.52 15.24
CA ILE A 100 -7.41 9.19 14.02
C ILE A 100 -7.89 7.84 13.48
N SER A 101 -8.16 7.76 12.19
CA SER A 101 -8.58 6.53 11.51
C SER A 101 -7.71 6.25 10.30
N LEU A 102 -7.45 4.97 10.05
CA LEU A 102 -6.81 4.50 8.83
C LEU A 102 -7.88 3.97 7.88
N ILE A 103 -7.97 4.54 6.68
CA ILE A 103 -8.96 4.16 5.68
C ILE A 103 -8.30 3.70 4.38
N GLY A 104 -8.92 2.72 3.73
CA GLY A 104 -8.47 2.17 2.45
C GLY A 104 -8.51 0.65 2.40
N GLY A 105 -8.50 0.08 1.20
CA GLY A 105 -8.62 -1.37 0.99
C GLY A 105 -7.47 -2.20 1.57
N LEU A 106 -6.31 -1.59 1.82
CA LEU A 106 -5.15 -2.26 2.43
C LEU A 106 -5.08 -2.11 3.96
N THR A 107 -6.00 -1.39 4.59
CA THR A 107 -6.00 -1.17 6.05
C THR A 107 -5.80 -2.47 6.84
N PRO A 108 -6.53 -3.58 6.56
CA PRO A 108 -6.35 -4.83 7.31
C PRO A 108 -4.95 -5.44 7.15
N ARG A 109 -4.32 -5.25 5.98
CA ARG A 109 -3.01 -5.82 5.67
C ARG A 109 -1.86 -5.00 6.26
N ILE A 110 -1.96 -3.66 6.25
CA ILE A 110 -0.88 -2.79 6.72
C ILE A 110 -0.92 -2.53 8.23
N LYS A 111 -2.12 -2.54 8.85
CA LYS A 111 -2.29 -2.23 10.28
C LYS A 111 -1.37 -3.04 11.20
N PRO A 112 -1.15 -4.36 11.00
CA PRO A 112 -0.24 -5.15 11.84
C PRO A 112 1.24 -4.71 11.76
N TRP A 113 1.63 -3.99 10.71
CA TRP A 113 3.00 -3.53 10.48
C TRP A 113 3.28 -2.11 10.98
N LEU A 114 2.24 -1.43 11.50
CA LEU A 114 2.40 -0.09 12.08
C LEU A 114 2.97 -0.17 13.50
N ASP A 115 3.52 0.96 13.99
CA ASP A 115 3.96 1.09 15.38
C ASP A 115 2.81 0.74 16.34
N LEU A 116 3.09 -0.02 17.39
CA LEU A 116 2.08 -0.44 18.37
C LEU A 116 1.35 0.76 19.00
N GLU A 117 2.07 1.83 19.27
CA GLU A 117 1.48 3.07 19.78
C GLU A 117 0.43 3.64 18.84
N LEU A 118 0.72 3.66 17.53
CA LEU A 118 -0.25 4.11 16.54
C LEU A 118 -1.44 3.16 16.44
N GLN A 119 -1.20 1.83 16.43
CA GLN A 119 -2.28 0.84 16.36
C GLN A 119 -3.30 1.01 17.51
N GLN A 120 -2.83 1.38 18.71
CA GLN A 120 -3.68 1.60 19.89
C GLN A 120 -4.50 2.90 19.80
N GLN A 121 -4.05 3.87 19.01
CA GLN A 121 -4.73 5.16 18.82
C GLN A 121 -5.67 5.17 17.61
N LEU A 122 -5.61 4.12 16.76
CA LEU A 122 -6.48 4.03 15.59
C LEU A 122 -7.89 3.60 15.98
N HIS A 123 -8.86 4.43 15.64
CA HIS A 123 -10.29 4.15 15.73
C HIS A 123 -10.85 3.70 14.39
N ASP A 124 -11.85 2.85 14.43
CA ASP A 124 -12.58 2.49 13.21
C ASP A 124 -13.39 3.71 12.72
N PRO A 125 -13.42 3.97 11.40
CA PRO A 125 -14.18 5.08 10.87
C PRO A 125 -15.69 4.88 11.12
N ILE A 126 -16.36 5.93 11.61
CA ILE A 126 -17.81 5.91 11.91
C ILE A 126 -18.64 5.64 10.65
N HIS A 127 -18.19 6.17 9.52
CA HIS A 127 -18.82 6.01 8.22
C HIS A 127 -17.77 5.76 7.12
N PRO A 128 -18.17 5.13 6.01
CA PRO A 128 -17.32 5.08 4.82
C PRO A 128 -16.93 6.48 4.33
N PRO A 129 -15.75 6.67 3.69
CA PRO A 129 -15.23 7.97 3.28
C PRO A 129 -16.19 8.79 2.40
N GLU A 130 -16.93 8.13 1.52
CA GLU A 130 -17.93 8.77 0.65
C GLU A 130 -19.08 9.39 1.44
N VAL A 131 -19.53 8.73 2.51
CA VAL A 131 -20.57 9.26 3.41
C VAL A 131 -20.02 10.45 4.21
N GLY A 132 -18.80 10.33 4.73
CA GLY A 132 -18.11 11.42 5.42
C GLY A 132 -17.97 12.67 4.54
N SER A 133 -17.64 12.48 3.26
CA SER A 133 -17.53 13.58 2.29
C SER A 133 -18.86 14.31 2.08
N VAL A 134 -19.97 13.57 2.00
CA VAL A 134 -21.32 14.15 1.87
C VAL A 134 -21.73 14.92 3.14
N ILE A 135 -21.44 14.35 4.33
CA ILE A 135 -21.71 15.03 5.61
C ILE A 135 -20.93 16.34 5.69
N PHE A 136 -19.63 16.31 5.39
CA PHE A 136 -18.78 17.50 5.38
C PHE A 136 -19.30 18.56 4.42
N ALA A 137 -19.66 18.19 3.18
CA ALA A 137 -20.21 19.12 2.20
C ALA A 137 -21.51 19.78 2.69
N LYS A 138 -22.42 19.03 3.31
CA LYS A 138 -23.65 19.58 3.90
C LYS A 138 -23.36 20.57 5.03
N GLN A 139 -22.42 20.27 5.91
CA GLN A 139 -22.01 21.18 6.98
C GLN A 139 -21.45 22.50 6.44
N GLN A 140 -20.60 22.43 5.39
CA GLN A 140 -20.06 23.65 4.75
C GLN A 140 -21.13 24.51 4.07
N LEU A 141 -22.18 23.90 3.50
CA LEU A 141 -23.31 24.62 2.92
C LEU A 141 -24.19 25.31 3.96
N ALA A 142 -24.34 24.70 5.15
CA ALA A 142 -25.11 25.28 6.23
C ALA A 142 -24.43 26.48 6.95
N LEU A 143 -23.10 26.66 6.73
CA LEU A 143 -22.32 27.74 7.29
C LEU A 143 -22.25 28.98 6.37
N ARG A 144 -22.85 28.91 5.18
CA ARG A 144 -22.98 30.03 4.21
C ARG A 144 -24.33 30.68 4.28
#